data_b1f5188a44682512a6bd567b67fe0c1b
#
_entry.id   b1f5188a44682512a6bd567b67fe0c1b
#
_cell.length_a   1.000
_cell.length_b   1.000
_cell.length_c   1.000
_cell.angle_alpha   90.00
_cell.angle_beta   90.00
_cell.angle_gamma   90.00
#
_symmetry.space_group_name_H-M   'P 1'
#
loop_
_entity.id
_entity.type
_entity.pdbx_description
1 polymer ?
#
loop_
_entity_poly.entity_id
_entity_poly.type
_entity_poly.pdbx_seq_one_letter_code
_entity_poly.pdbx_strand_id
1 'polypeptide(L)'
;VGNALLFAFNRHYLTLITCGVMLASIANAAMPQLFALAREYADSSAREVVMFSSVMRAQLSLAWVIGPPLAFMLALNYGFTTMFSIAAGIFVISLALIAIKLPSVPRVEQPSEEAAALAQAGGWQDKNVRMLFIASTLMWTCNTMYIIDMPLWISSDLGLPDSLAGILMGTAAGLEIPAMILAGYYVKRFGKRKMMVAAVAAGVLFYAGLILFHGRTALLALQLFNAIFIGIIAGIGMLWFQDLMPGRAGAATTLFTNSISTGVILAGVMQGALSQSYGHASVYWTIAAISLVTLFLTSKVKDI
;
A
#
# COMPACT_ATOMS: atom_id res chain seq x y z
N VAL A 1 -14.29 -6.11 -12.82
CA VAL A 1 -15.35 -7.13 -12.94
C VAL A 1 -14.75 -8.48 -13.34
N GLY A 2 -14.14 -8.61 -14.55
CA GLY A 2 -13.61 -9.88 -15.07
C GLY A 2 -12.68 -10.61 -14.11
N ASN A 3 -11.76 -9.90 -13.45
CA ASN A 3 -10.85 -10.49 -12.48
C ASN A 3 -11.59 -11.08 -11.26
N ALA A 4 -12.57 -10.36 -10.72
CA ALA A 4 -13.37 -10.85 -9.59
C ALA A 4 -14.19 -12.11 -9.97
N LEU A 5 -14.79 -12.13 -11.17
CA LEU A 5 -15.49 -13.33 -11.67
C LEU A 5 -14.53 -14.50 -11.90
N LEU A 6 -13.32 -14.24 -12.42
CA LEU A 6 -12.31 -15.28 -12.56
C LEU A 6 -11.96 -15.91 -11.21
N PHE A 7 -11.72 -15.11 -10.17
CA PHE A 7 -11.45 -15.61 -8.82
C PHE A 7 -12.69 -16.28 -8.16
N ALA A 8 -13.90 -15.87 -8.53
CA ALA A 8 -15.13 -16.50 -8.04
C ALA A 8 -15.28 -17.95 -8.50
N PHE A 9 -15.04 -18.21 -9.78
CA PHE A 9 -15.42 -19.48 -10.42
C PHE A 9 -14.25 -20.37 -10.86
N ASN A 10 -13.03 -19.83 -10.94
CA ASN A 10 -11.86 -20.59 -11.36
C ASN A 10 -10.95 -20.89 -10.17
N ARG A 11 -10.45 -22.14 -10.11
CA ARG A 11 -9.49 -22.61 -9.09
C ARG A 11 -8.21 -23.16 -9.70
N HIS A 12 -8.09 -23.10 -11.03
CA HIS A 12 -6.91 -23.62 -11.72
C HIS A 12 -5.76 -22.62 -11.63
N TYR A 13 -4.66 -23.04 -10.99
CA TYR A 13 -3.53 -22.16 -10.67
C TYR A 13 -2.95 -21.42 -11.88
N LEU A 14 -2.71 -22.13 -13.00
CA LEU A 14 -2.15 -21.52 -14.21
C LEU A 14 -3.07 -20.44 -14.80
N THR A 15 -4.38 -20.64 -14.77
CA THR A 15 -5.35 -19.64 -15.25
C THR A 15 -5.35 -18.41 -14.36
N LEU A 16 -5.25 -18.60 -13.02
CA LEU A 16 -5.21 -17.49 -12.08
C LEU A 16 -3.92 -16.66 -12.22
N ILE A 17 -2.76 -17.32 -12.40
CA ILE A 17 -1.49 -16.60 -12.52
C ILE A 17 -1.31 -15.92 -13.88
N THR A 18 -1.91 -16.44 -14.95
CA THR A 18 -1.83 -15.83 -16.29
C THR A 18 -2.95 -14.81 -16.50
N CYS A 19 -4.18 -15.26 -16.66
CA CYS A 19 -5.33 -14.37 -16.93
C CYS A 19 -5.63 -13.45 -15.74
N GLY A 20 -5.49 -13.95 -14.51
CA GLY A 20 -5.72 -13.16 -13.29
C GLY A 20 -4.70 -12.00 -13.18
N VAL A 21 -3.43 -12.26 -13.39
CA VAL A 21 -2.38 -11.22 -13.37
C VAL A 21 -2.58 -10.22 -14.50
N MET A 22 -2.90 -10.65 -15.72
CA MET A 22 -3.20 -9.73 -16.82
C MET A 22 -4.39 -8.81 -16.51
N LEU A 23 -5.50 -9.39 -16.04
CA LEU A 23 -6.68 -8.62 -15.68
C LEU A 23 -6.44 -7.68 -14.49
N ALA A 24 -5.66 -8.12 -13.50
CA ALA A 24 -5.27 -7.28 -12.37
C ALA A 24 -4.36 -6.11 -12.81
N SER A 25 -3.43 -6.35 -13.72
CA SER A 25 -2.54 -5.32 -14.26
C SER A 25 -3.32 -4.21 -14.97
N ILE A 26 -4.31 -4.60 -15.79
CA ILE A 26 -5.21 -3.64 -16.45
C ILE A 26 -6.04 -2.87 -15.40
N ALA A 27 -6.56 -3.57 -14.38
CA ALA A 27 -7.38 -2.94 -13.34
C ALA A 27 -6.56 -1.95 -12.48
N ASN A 28 -5.30 -2.24 -12.19
CA ASN A 28 -4.42 -1.36 -11.41
C ASN A 28 -4.12 -0.02 -12.11
N ALA A 29 -4.22 0.05 -13.43
CA ALA A 29 -4.09 1.31 -14.16
C ALA A 29 -5.24 2.31 -13.86
N ALA A 30 -6.37 1.86 -13.33
CA ALA A 30 -7.52 2.71 -13.05
C ALA A 30 -7.26 3.70 -11.90
N MET A 31 -6.50 3.31 -10.87
CA MET A 31 -6.26 4.17 -9.70
C MET A 31 -5.49 5.45 -10.02
N PRO A 32 -4.32 5.40 -10.68
CA PRO A 32 -3.61 6.62 -11.10
C PRO A 32 -4.46 7.52 -12.00
N GLN A 33 -5.22 6.92 -12.93
CA GLN A 33 -6.10 7.66 -13.83
C GLN A 33 -7.23 8.36 -13.08
N LEU A 34 -7.82 7.71 -12.07
CA LEU A 34 -8.87 8.30 -11.24
C LEU A 34 -8.34 9.51 -10.46
N PHE A 35 -7.14 9.43 -9.89
CA PHE A 35 -6.52 10.56 -9.19
C PHE A 35 -6.13 11.70 -10.14
N ALA A 36 -5.65 11.39 -11.35
CA ALA A 36 -5.36 12.38 -12.37
C ALA A 36 -6.63 13.12 -12.80
N LEU A 37 -7.69 12.39 -13.14
CA LEU A 37 -8.98 12.94 -13.52
C LEU A 37 -9.59 13.80 -12.39
N ALA A 38 -9.47 13.34 -11.15
CA ALA A 38 -9.95 14.08 -9.98
C ALA A 38 -9.23 15.41 -9.83
N ARG A 39 -7.92 15.46 -10.08
CA ARG A 39 -7.14 16.70 -10.06
C ARG A 39 -7.57 17.65 -11.19
N GLU A 40 -7.67 17.14 -12.41
CA GLU A 40 -8.12 17.92 -13.57
C GLU A 40 -9.53 18.51 -13.35
N TYR A 41 -10.43 17.71 -12.77
CA TYR A 41 -11.76 18.18 -12.41
C TYR A 41 -11.73 19.26 -11.32
N ALA A 42 -10.91 19.10 -10.29
CA ALA A 42 -10.77 20.10 -9.23
C ALA A 42 -10.20 21.43 -9.80
N ASP A 43 -9.18 21.35 -10.65
CA ASP A 43 -8.58 22.51 -11.31
C ASP A 43 -9.60 23.24 -12.22
N SER A 44 -10.44 22.50 -12.96
CA SER A 44 -11.46 23.06 -13.86
C SER A 44 -12.69 23.62 -13.13
N SER A 45 -12.98 23.15 -11.92
CA SER A 45 -14.21 23.52 -11.16
C SER A 45 -13.96 24.54 -10.06
N ALA A 46 -12.80 25.22 -10.04
CA ALA A 46 -12.38 26.18 -9.01
C ALA A 46 -12.51 25.64 -7.56
N ARG A 47 -12.46 24.33 -7.39
CA ARG A 47 -12.47 23.69 -6.08
C ARG A 47 -11.05 23.66 -5.53
N GLU A 48 -10.94 23.68 -4.21
CA GLU A 48 -9.64 23.59 -3.56
C GLU A 48 -9.07 22.16 -3.78
N VAL A 49 -8.08 22.06 -4.66
CA VAL A 49 -7.44 20.80 -5.10
C VAL A 49 -6.94 19.97 -3.91
N VAL A 50 -6.39 20.67 -2.89
CA VAL A 50 -5.86 20.01 -1.68
C VAL A 50 -6.96 19.30 -0.89
N MET A 51 -8.10 19.97 -0.67
CA MET A 51 -9.24 19.41 0.04
C MET A 51 -9.83 18.23 -0.74
N PHE A 52 -10.00 18.37 -2.05
CA PHE A 52 -10.55 17.32 -2.90
C PHE A 52 -9.67 16.06 -2.90
N SER A 53 -8.36 16.22 -3.05
CA SER A 53 -7.39 15.12 -2.97
C SER A 53 -7.39 14.45 -1.58
N SER A 54 -7.53 15.24 -0.53
CA SER A 54 -7.58 14.72 0.85
C SER A 54 -8.83 13.87 1.09
N VAL A 55 -9.99 14.30 0.60
CA VAL A 55 -11.24 13.54 0.68
C VAL A 55 -11.13 12.23 -0.09
N MET A 56 -10.54 12.22 -1.28
CA MET A 56 -10.33 10.99 -2.05
C MET A 56 -9.42 9.99 -1.32
N ARG A 57 -8.34 10.47 -0.71
CA ARG A 57 -7.45 9.61 0.10
C ARG A 57 -8.15 9.07 1.34
N ALA A 58 -8.97 9.88 2.01
CA ALA A 58 -9.76 9.43 3.16
C ALA A 58 -10.74 8.32 2.79
N GLN A 59 -11.37 8.39 1.61
CA GLN A 59 -12.24 7.32 1.10
C GLN A 59 -11.46 6.02 0.84
N LEU A 60 -10.24 6.11 0.32
CA LEU A 60 -9.38 4.94 0.13
C LEU A 60 -9.03 4.30 1.48
N SER A 61 -8.64 5.10 2.47
CA SER A 61 -8.37 4.61 3.82
C SER A 61 -9.61 3.96 4.45
N LEU A 62 -10.78 4.55 4.29
CA LEU A 62 -12.04 3.99 4.77
C LEU A 62 -12.35 2.63 4.13
N ALA A 63 -12.05 2.48 2.83
CA ALA A 63 -12.20 1.20 2.13
C ALA A 63 -11.28 0.12 2.73
N TRP A 64 -10.07 0.46 3.16
CA TRP A 64 -9.15 -0.45 3.85
C TRP A 64 -9.61 -0.80 5.28
N VAL A 65 -10.28 0.12 5.99
CA VAL A 65 -10.86 -0.15 7.32
C VAL A 65 -11.99 -1.17 7.24
N ILE A 66 -12.88 -1.02 6.26
CA ILE A 66 -14.11 -1.83 6.14
C ILE A 66 -13.87 -3.08 5.29
N GLY A 67 -13.09 -2.97 4.22
CA GLY A 67 -12.92 -4.00 3.19
C GLY A 67 -12.42 -5.33 3.72
N PRO A 68 -11.24 -5.41 4.36
CA PRO A 68 -10.70 -6.67 4.85
C PRO A 68 -11.61 -7.38 5.86
N PRO A 69 -12.13 -6.73 6.92
CA PRO A 69 -13.04 -7.40 7.86
C PRO A 69 -14.29 -7.96 7.16
N LEU A 70 -14.88 -7.19 6.26
CA LEU A 70 -16.06 -7.62 5.50
C LEU A 70 -15.73 -8.77 4.54
N ALA A 71 -14.59 -8.71 3.84
CA ALA A 71 -14.15 -9.76 2.94
C ALA A 71 -13.91 -11.08 3.69
N PHE A 72 -13.21 -11.06 4.83
CA PHE A 72 -13.01 -12.24 5.66
C PHE A 72 -14.34 -12.79 6.20
N MET A 73 -15.23 -11.93 6.69
CA MET A 73 -16.55 -12.34 7.14
C MET A 73 -17.34 -13.06 6.03
N LEU A 74 -17.36 -12.49 4.83
CA LEU A 74 -18.04 -13.09 3.69
C LEU A 74 -17.40 -14.41 3.24
N ALA A 75 -16.08 -14.45 3.16
CA ALA A 75 -15.35 -15.64 2.74
C ALA A 75 -15.55 -16.82 3.70
N LEU A 76 -15.49 -16.57 5.00
CA LEU A 76 -15.58 -17.60 6.03
C LEU A 76 -17.03 -18.12 6.21
N ASN A 77 -18.03 -17.24 6.13
CA ASN A 77 -19.43 -17.65 6.34
C ASN A 77 -20.12 -18.15 5.06
N TYR A 78 -19.77 -17.59 3.89
CA TYR A 78 -20.46 -17.84 2.63
C TYR A 78 -19.57 -18.36 1.51
N GLY A 79 -18.26 -18.50 1.78
CA GLY A 79 -17.27 -19.00 0.85
C GLY A 79 -16.72 -17.93 -0.13
N PHE A 80 -15.56 -18.24 -0.72
CA PHE A 80 -14.86 -17.36 -1.64
C PHE A 80 -15.66 -17.02 -2.90
N THR A 81 -16.45 -17.98 -3.43
CA THR A 81 -17.29 -17.74 -4.62
C THR A 81 -18.29 -16.62 -4.36
N THR A 82 -18.96 -16.66 -3.22
CA THR A 82 -19.94 -15.62 -2.83
C THR A 82 -19.27 -14.28 -2.62
N MET A 83 -18.15 -14.24 -1.90
CA MET A 83 -17.38 -13.02 -1.64
C MET A 83 -16.96 -12.34 -2.95
N PHE A 84 -16.34 -13.07 -3.88
CA PHE A 84 -15.90 -12.52 -5.16
C PHE A 84 -17.05 -12.17 -6.09
N SER A 85 -18.19 -12.88 -6.02
CA SER A 85 -19.40 -12.52 -6.78
C SER A 85 -20.01 -11.22 -6.30
N ILE A 86 -20.05 -10.99 -4.98
CA ILE A 86 -20.49 -9.70 -4.40
C ILE A 86 -19.53 -8.58 -4.83
N ALA A 87 -18.22 -8.81 -4.77
CA ALA A 87 -17.23 -7.85 -5.26
C ALA A 87 -17.43 -7.52 -6.76
N ALA A 88 -17.71 -8.53 -7.60
CA ALA A 88 -18.02 -8.32 -9.01
C ALA A 88 -19.28 -7.46 -9.20
N GLY A 89 -20.33 -7.71 -8.40
CA GLY A 89 -21.56 -6.89 -8.39
C GLY A 89 -21.29 -5.43 -8.02
N ILE A 90 -20.48 -5.18 -6.99
CA ILE A 90 -20.06 -3.83 -6.59
C ILE A 90 -19.28 -3.14 -7.74
N PHE A 91 -18.38 -3.86 -8.42
CA PHE A 91 -17.67 -3.32 -9.57
C PHE A 91 -18.57 -3.02 -10.77
N VAL A 92 -19.64 -3.81 -10.99
CA VAL A 92 -20.64 -3.51 -12.04
C VAL A 92 -21.41 -2.23 -11.70
N ILE A 93 -21.86 -2.08 -10.45
CA ILE A 93 -22.54 -0.87 -9.99
C ILE A 93 -21.59 0.35 -10.13
N SER A 94 -20.33 0.21 -9.72
CA SER A 94 -19.34 1.28 -9.86
C SER A 94 -19.11 1.65 -11.32
N LEU A 95 -19.02 0.67 -12.23
CA LEU A 95 -18.88 0.90 -13.66
C LEU A 95 -20.07 1.66 -14.22
N ALA A 96 -21.29 1.28 -13.85
CA ALA A 96 -22.53 1.96 -14.25
C ALA A 96 -22.56 3.42 -13.75
N LEU A 97 -22.19 3.64 -12.49
CA LEU A 97 -22.10 4.99 -11.91
C LEU A 97 -21.07 5.86 -12.63
N ILE A 98 -19.89 5.30 -12.94
CA ILE A 98 -18.84 5.98 -13.70
C ILE A 98 -19.37 6.36 -15.10
N ALA A 99 -19.99 5.41 -15.81
CA ALA A 99 -20.50 5.64 -17.15
C ALA A 99 -21.59 6.73 -17.21
N ILE A 100 -22.40 6.85 -16.15
CA ILE A 100 -23.55 7.78 -16.12
C ILE A 100 -23.14 9.15 -15.54
N LYS A 101 -22.25 9.18 -14.55
CA LYS A 101 -22.01 10.37 -13.71
C LYS A 101 -20.64 11.01 -13.90
N LEU A 102 -19.66 10.31 -14.51
CA LEU A 102 -18.32 10.87 -14.64
C LEU A 102 -18.34 12.01 -15.67
N PRO A 103 -17.92 13.25 -15.28
CA PRO A 103 -17.86 14.36 -16.20
C PRO A 103 -16.75 14.12 -17.24
N SER A 104 -16.98 14.55 -18.48
CA SER A 104 -15.91 14.66 -19.47
C SER A 104 -15.05 15.87 -19.14
N VAL A 105 -13.81 15.65 -18.78
CA VAL A 105 -12.83 16.73 -18.54
C VAL A 105 -11.94 16.86 -19.79
N PRO A 106 -11.65 18.09 -20.26
CA PRO A 106 -10.71 18.29 -21.35
C PRO A 106 -9.37 17.67 -21.03
N ARG A 107 -8.80 16.94 -21.97
CA ARG A 107 -7.51 16.28 -21.80
C ARG A 107 -6.41 17.35 -21.70
N VAL A 108 -5.77 17.45 -20.56
CA VAL A 108 -4.53 18.23 -20.43
C VAL A 108 -3.41 17.43 -21.08
N GLU A 109 -2.64 18.06 -21.98
CA GLU A 109 -1.46 17.42 -22.57
C GLU A 109 -0.50 17.00 -21.47
N GLN A 110 -0.35 15.69 -21.30
CA GLN A 110 0.65 15.15 -20.39
C GLN A 110 2.04 15.30 -21.05
N PRO A 111 3.09 15.53 -20.25
CA PRO A 111 4.46 15.50 -20.78
C PRO A 111 4.66 14.18 -21.52
N SER A 112 5.35 14.23 -22.66
CA SER A 112 5.66 13.02 -23.44
C SER A 112 6.36 11.99 -22.56
N GLU A 113 6.16 10.69 -22.83
CA GLU A 113 6.82 9.59 -22.11
C GLU A 113 8.34 9.78 -22.07
N GLU A 114 8.89 10.40 -23.12
CA GLU A 114 10.31 10.73 -23.23
C GLU A 114 10.72 11.84 -22.24
N ALA A 115 9.91 12.89 -22.08
CA ALA A 115 10.14 13.93 -21.06
C ALA A 115 10.01 13.40 -19.63
N ALA A 116 9.08 12.48 -19.39
CA ALA A 116 8.93 11.79 -18.11
C ALA A 116 10.12 10.87 -17.80
N ALA A 117 10.62 10.14 -18.80
CA ALA A 117 11.80 9.27 -18.68
C ALA A 117 13.08 10.09 -18.43
N LEU A 118 13.27 11.20 -19.13
CA LEU A 118 14.40 12.12 -18.91
C LEU A 118 14.36 12.78 -17.52
N ALA A 119 13.18 13.13 -17.04
CA ALA A 119 13.00 13.67 -15.69
C ALA A 119 13.32 12.61 -14.61
N GLN A 120 12.96 11.34 -14.83
CA GLN A 120 13.33 10.24 -13.94
C GLN A 120 14.84 9.97 -13.95
N ALA A 121 15.47 9.93 -15.13
CA ALA A 121 16.90 9.68 -15.26
C ALA A 121 17.75 10.72 -14.49
N GLY A 122 17.37 11.98 -14.53
CA GLY A 122 18.07 13.03 -13.80
C GLY A 122 17.95 12.92 -12.27
N GLY A 123 16.82 12.41 -11.76
CA GLY A 123 16.62 12.16 -10.31
C GLY A 123 17.41 10.96 -9.82
N TRP A 124 17.56 9.94 -10.67
CA TRP A 124 18.27 8.70 -10.33
C TRP A 124 19.79 8.89 -10.13
N GLN A 125 20.37 10.00 -10.57
CA GLN A 125 21.79 10.32 -10.32
C GLN A 125 22.06 10.74 -8.87
N ASP A 126 21.05 11.27 -8.16
CA ASP A 126 21.21 11.65 -6.75
C ASP A 126 21.25 10.42 -5.85
N LYS A 127 22.30 10.33 -5.04
CA LYS A 127 22.50 9.24 -4.05
C LYS A 127 21.33 9.18 -3.05
N ASN A 128 20.80 10.32 -2.61
CA ASN A 128 19.71 10.36 -1.62
C ASN A 128 18.41 9.86 -2.22
N VAL A 129 18.11 10.22 -3.48
CA VAL A 129 16.92 9.72 -4.20
C VAL A 129 16.98 8.20 -4.35
N ARG A 130 18.14 7.65 -4.76
CA ARG A 130 18.34 6.19 -4.86
C ARG A 130 18.19 5.50 -3.51
N MET A 131 18.80 6.06 -2.47
CA MET A 131 18.70 5.50 -1.10
C MET A 131 17.27 5.52 -0.60
N LEU A 132 16.54 6.62 -0.82
CA LEU A 132 15.14 6.73 -0.44
C LEU A 132 14.27 5.75 -1.24
N PHE A 133 14.54 5.56 -2.54
CA PHE A 133 13.85 4.59 -3.37
C PHE A 133 14.03 3.17 -2.85
N ILE A 134 15.27 2.76 -2.57
CA ILE A 134 15.57 1.44 -2.03
C ILE A 134 14.91 1.27 -0.65
N ALA A 135 15.05 2.25 0.25
CA ALA A 135 14.42 2.20 1.56
C ALA A 135 12.89 2.10 1.45
N SER A 136 12.26 2.91 0.60
CA SER A 136 10.81 2.87 0.36
C SER A 136 10.37 1.51 -0.22
N THR A 137 11.12 0.97 -1.19
CA THR A 137 10.86 -0.36 -1.74
C THR A 137 10.89 -1.43 -0.65
N LEU A 138 11.92 -1.41 0.21
CA LEU A 138 12.04 -2.37 1.31
C LEU A 138 10.92 -2.21 2.36
N MET A 139 10.49 -0.97 2.67
CA MET A 139 9.34 -0.72 3.55
C MET A 139 8.08 -1.38 3.00
N TRP A 140 7.78 -1.17 1.72
CA TRP A 140 6.60 -1.75 1.08
C TRP A 140 6.72 -3.26 0.89
N THR A 141 7.94 -3.78 0.69
CA THR A 141 8.20 -5.23 0.69
C THR A 141 7.83 -5.84 2.04
N CYS A 142 8.33 -5.27 3.15
CA CYS A 142 8.02 -5.75 4.50
C CYS A 142 6.51 -5.74 4.78
N ASN A 143 5.86 -4.62 4.48
CA ASN A 143 4.42 -4.49 4.70
C ASN A 143 3.60 -5.49 3.88
N THR A 144 3.93 -5.66 2.61
CA THR A 144 3.20 -6.56 1.72
C THR A 144 3.45 -8.03 2.07
N MET A 145 4.69 -8.41 2.43
CA MET A 145 4.98 -9.76 2.94
C MET A 145 4.13 -10.08 4.17
N TYR A 146 4.02 -9.14 5.11
CA TYR A 146 3.15 -9.28 6.28
C TYR A 146 1.67 -9.44 5.88
N ILE A 147 1.16 -8.60 4.99
CA ILE A 147 -0.25 -8.67 4.55
C ILE A 147 -0.57 -10.02 3.89
N ILE A 148 0.34 -10.56 3.09
CA ILE A 148 0.14 -11.84 2.40
C ILE A 148 0.24 -13.02 3.38
N ASP A 149 1.25 -13.02 4.25
CA ASP A 149 1.55 -14.16 5.11
C ASP A 149 0.67 -14.23 6.37
N MET A 150 0.30 -13.10 6.94
CA MET A 150 -0.37 -13.01 8.24
C MET A 150 -1.65 -13.85 8.34
N PRO A 151 -2.57 -13.86 7.36
CA PRO A 151 -3.76 -14.70 7.45
C PRO A 151 -3.44 -16.20 7.54
N LEU A 152 -2.45 -16.64 6.77
CA LEU A 152 -2.01 -18.05 6.76
C LEU A 152 -1.33 -18.42 8.07
N TRP A 153 -0.40 -17.58 8.52
CA TRP A 153 0.33 -17.78 9.77
C TRP A 153 -0.59 -17.85 11.00
N ILE A 154 -1.61 -16.97 11.06
CA ILE A 154 -2.59 -16.95 12.16
C ILE A 154 -3.32 -18.29 12.26
N SER A 155 -3.77 -18.83 11.14
CA SER A 155 -4.57 -20.07 11.11
C SER A 155 -3.71 -21.32 11.22
N SER A 156 -2.61 -21.41 10.46
CA SER A 156 -1.80 -22.63 10.38
C SER A 156 -0.85 -22.80 11.57
N ASP A 157 -0.13 -21.75 11.96
CA ASP A 157 0.94 -21.82 12.95
C ASP A 157 0.47 -21.44 14.36
N LEU A 158 -0.39 -20.42 14.47
CA LEU A 158 -0.85 -19.94 15.77
C LEU A 158 -2.15 -20.62 16.25
N GLY A 159 -2.88 -21.28 15.37
CA GLY A 159 -4.17 -21.90 15.68
C GLY A 159 -5.24 -20.91 16.15
N LEU A 160 -5.10 -19.62 15.77
CA LEU A 160 -6.05 -18.57 16.10
C LEU A 160 -7.14 -18.49 15.01
N PRO A 161 -8.32 -17.95 15.35
CA PRO A 161 -9.42 -17.85 14.39
C PRO A 161 -9.06 -17.05 13.13
N ASP A 162 -9.41 -17.56 11.94
CA ASP A 162 -9.15 -16.90 10.64
C ASP A 162 -9.74 -15.48 10.57
N SER A 163 -10.88 -15.25 11.26
CA SER A 163 -11.51 -13.92 11.35
C SER A 163 -10.60 -12.85 11.98
N LEU A 164 -9.60 -13.28 12.78
CA LEU A 164 -8.65 -12.36 13.40
C LEU A 164 -7.81 -11.61 12.36
N ALA A 165 -7.50 -12.22 11.22
CA ALA A 165 -6.77 -11.58 10.15
C ALA A 165 -7.48 -10.31 9.65
N GLY A 166 -8.79 -10.41 9.38
CA GLY A 166 -9.60 -9.25 8.99
C GLY A 166 -9.67 -8.17 10.08
N ILE A 167 -9.77 -8.59 11.36
CA ILE A 167 -9.78 -7.66 12.48
C ILE A 167 -8.44 -6.92 12.61
N LEU A 168 -7.31 -7.60 12.48
CA LEU A 168 -5.99 -7.00 12.52
C LEU A 168 -5.79 -5.98 11.38
N MET A 169 -6.17 -6.34 10.15
CA MET A 169 -6.09 -5.43 9.00
C MET A 169 -6.99 -4.20 9.18
N GLY A 170 -8.23 -4.38 9.62
CA GLY A 170 -9.15 -3.30 9.89
C GLY A 170 -8.68 -2.40 11.04
N THR A 171 -8.10 -2.98 12.10
CA THR A 171 -7.53 -2.22 13.23
C THR A 171 -6.33 -1.40 12.77
N ALA A 172 -5.41 -1.98 12.00
CA ALA A 172 -4.27 -1.25 11.43
C ALA A 172 -4.75 -0.05 10.61
N ALA A 173 -5.62 -0.30 9.63
CA ALA A 173 -6.13 0.75 8.75
C ALA A 173 -6.90 1.85 9.51
N GLY A 174 -7.65 1.47 10.55
CA GLY A 174 -8.35 2.43 11.42
C GLY A 174 -7.38 3.33 12.20
N LEU A 175 -6.28 2.76 12.71
CA LEU A 175 -5.25 3.49 13.42
C LEU A 175 -4.32 4.29 12.49
N GLU A 176 -4.17 3.90 11.22
CA GLU A 176 -3.41 4.64 10.21
C GLU A 176 -3.97 6.04 9.98
N ILE A 177 -5.28 6.22 10.00
CA ILE A 177 -5.93 7.52 9.74
C ILE A 177 -5.44 8.58 10.73
N PRO A 178 -5.56 8.41 12.06
CA PRO A 178 -5.00 9.38 13.01
C PRO A 178 -3.48 9.48 12.92
N ALA A 179 -2.75 8.39 12.64
CA ALA A 179 -1.30 8.44 12.46
C ALA A 179 -0.89 9.32 11.27
N MET A 180 -1.59 9.24 10.13
CA MET A 180 -1.37 10.11 8.96
C MET A 180 -1.67 11.58 9.26
N ILE A 181 -2.76 11.87 9.97
CA ILE A 181 -3.14 13.25 10.34
C ILE A 181 -2.08 13.85 11.27
N LEU A 182 -1.69 13.11 12.30
CA LEU A 182 -0.64 13.53 13.23
C LEU A 182 0.71 13.72 12.52
N ALA A 183 1.05 12.82 11.59
CA ALA A 183 2.24 12.94 10.78
C ALA A 183 2.25 14.24 9.96
N GLY A 184 1.15 14.56 9.29
CA GLY A 184 0.98 15.80 8.53
C GLY A 184 1.09 17.05 9.40
N TYR A 185 0.55 17.01 10.63
CA TYR A 185 0.64 18.12 11.58
C TYR A 185 2.06 18.33 12.12
N TYR A 186 2.73 17.25 12.49
CA TYR A 186 4.04 17.31 13.14
C TYR A 186 5.23 17.38 12.18
N VAL A 187 5.04 17.10 10.88
CA VAL A 187 6.15 17.08 9.91
C VAL A 187 6.88 18.41 9.79
N LYS A 188 6.17 19.54 9.94
CA LYS A 188 6.77 20.89 9.94
C LYS A 188 7.68 21.11 11.14
N ARG A 189 7.41 20.48 12.30
CA ARG A 189 8.16 20.65 13.54
C ARG A 189 9.38 19.73 13.61
N PHE A 190 9.23 18.47 13.20
CA PHE A 190 10.26 17.45 13.38
C PHE A 190 11.10 17.17 12.14
N GLY A 191 10.61 17.57 10.97
CA GLY A 191 11.23 17.27 9.67
C GLY A 191 10.87 15.87 9.15
N LYS A 192 10.93 15.69 7.83
CA LYS A 192 10.51 14.46 7.17
C LYS A 192 11.43 13.27 7.50
N ARG A 193 12.73 13.50 7.54
CA ARG A 193 13.71 12.46 7.86
C ARG A 193 13.47 11.84 9.24
N LYS A 194 13.37 12.67 10.30
CA LYS A 194 13.18 12.16 11.66
C LYS A 194 11.88 11.38 11.79
N MET A 195 10.82 11.86 11.16
CA MET A 195 9.53 11.18 11.18
C MET A 195 9.57 9.85 10.41
N MET A 196 10.21 9.80 9.26
CA MET A 196 10.38 8.55 8.50
C MET A 196 11.27 7.55 9.25
N VAL A 197 12.34 8.00 9.92
CA VAL A 197 13.15 7.14 10.79
C VAL A 197 12.33 6.60 11.96
N ALA A 198 11.52 7.43 12.61
CA ALA A 198 10.62 7.00 13.68
C ALA A 198 9.56 6.00 13.18
N ALA A 199 9.03 6.21 11.97
CA ALA A 199 8.11 5.28 11.34
C ALA A 199 8.75 3.90 11.12
N VAL A 200 9.95 3.87 10.53
CA VAL A 200 10.65 2.60 10.29
C VAL A 200 11.06 1.94 11.62
N ALA A 201 11.43 2.71 12.64
CA ALA A 201 11.69 2.17 13.97
C ALA A 201 10.42 1.54 14.58
N ALA A 202 9.25 2.16 14.41
CA ALA A 202 7.98 1.54 14.78
C ALA A 202 7.73 0.24 14.00
N GLY A 203 8.04 0.20 12.70
CA GLY A 203 7.99 -1.02 11.89
C GLY A 203 8.92 -2.13 12.43
N VAL A 204 10.14 -1.79 12.83
CA VAL A 204 11.07 -2.74 13.48
C VAL A 204 10.46 -3.31 14.76
N LEU A 205 9.88 -2.45 15.61
CA LEU A 205 9.22 -2.89 16.85
C LEU A 205 8.00 -3.77 16.56
N PHE A 206 7.23 -3.43 15.52
CA PHE A 206 6.10 -4.24 15.07
C PHE A 206 6.56 -5.65 14.66
N TYR A 207 7.51 -5.76 13.74
CA TYR A 207 7.96 -7.05 13.22
C TYR A 207 8.71 -7.88 14.26
N ALA A 208 9.51 -7.26 15.11
CA ALA A 208 10.12 -7.93 16.25
C ALA A 208 9.05 -8.41 17.25
N GLY A 209 8.02 -7.61 17.48
CA GLY A 209 6.89 -7.96 18.33
C GLY A 209 6.11 -9.18 17.81
N LEU A 210 5.94 -9.32 16.49
CA LEU A 210 5.29 -10.50 15.89
C LEU A 210 6.08 -11.78 16.12
N ILE A 211 7.41 -11.71 16.20
CA ILE A 211 8.26 -12.87 16.51
C ILE A 211 8.14 -13.27 17.98
N LEU A 212 7.96 -12.30 18.88
CA LEU A 212 7.99 -12.53 20.33
C LEU A 212 6.61 -12.81 20.93
N PHE A 213 5.55 -12.26 20.34
CA PHE A 213 4.22 -12.28 20.94
C PHE A 213 3.17 -12.84 19.96
N HIS A 214 2.51 -13.93 20.34
CA HIS A 214 1.59 -14.67 19.48
C HIS A 214 0.12 -14.64 19.97
N GLY A 215 -0.13 -14.02 21.13
CA GLY A 215 -1.49 -13.92 21.67
C GLY A 215 -2.35 -12.87 20.94
N ARG A 216 -3.66 -13.14 20.82
CA ARG A 216 -4.64 -12.24 20.14
C ARG A 216 -4.53 -10.79 20.60
N THR A 217 -4.48 -10.54 21.91
CA THR A 217 -4.39 -9.18 22.46
C THR A 217 -3.09 -8.49 22.11
N ALA A 218 -1.97 -9.24 22.13
CA ALA A 218 -0.66 -8.71 21.75
C ALA A 218 -0.61 -8.36 20.26
N LEU A 219 -1.14 -9.23 19.39
CA LEU A 219 -1.22 -8.97 17.95
C LEU A 219 -2.05 -7.71 17.63
N LEU A 220 -3.15 -7.48 18.37
CA LEU A 220 -3.95 -6.26 18.26
C LEU A 220 -3.20 -5.03 18.74
N ALA A 221 -2.51 -5.11 19.88
CA ALA A 221 -1.72 -4.00 20.42
C ALA A 221 -0.56 -3.61 19.47
N LEU A 222 0.08 -4.60 18.84
CA LEU A 222 1.14 -4.39 17.86
C LEU A 222 0.65 -3.60 16.63
N GLN A 223 -0.66 -3.63 16.30
CA GLN A 223 -1.18 -2.85 15.17
C GLN A 223 -0.99 -1.33 15.35
N LEU A 224 -0.80 -0.85 16.58
CA LEU A 224 -0.43 0.55 16.80
C LEU A 224 0.92 0.90 16.15
N PHE A 225 1.92 0.04 16.32
CA PHE A 225 3.23 0.24 15.69
C PHE A 225 3.16 0.11 14.17
N ASN A 226 2.37 -0.85 13.67
CA ASN A 226 2.10 -1.02 12.24
C ASN A 226 1.44 0.23 11.65
N ALA A 227 0.43 0.77 12.30
CA ALA A 227 -0.29 1.97 11.87
C ALA A 227 0.61 3.22 11.86
N ILE A 228 1.49 3.39 12.85
CA ILE A 228 2.49 4.45 12.86
C ILE A 228 3.46 4.28 11.68
N PHE A 229 3.94 3.05 11.45
CA PHE A 229 4.84 2.71 10.36
C PHE A 229 4.22 3.08 9.00
N ILE A 230 3.08 2.51 8.67
CA ILE A 230 2.44 2.72 7.36
C ILE A 230 1.84 4.12 7.23
N GLY A 231 1.17 4.64 8.26
CA GLY A 231 0.54 5.96 8.22
C GLY A 231 1.54 7.08 7.93
N ILE A 232 2.74 7.03 8.54
CA ILE A 232 3.77 8.03 8.28
C ILE A 232 4.37 7.85 6.87
N ILE A 233 4.69 6.62 6.46
CA ILE A 233 5.27 6.34 5.13
C ILE A 233 4.32 6.76 4.02
N ALA A 234 3.06 6.39 4.12
CA ALA A 234 2.04 6.76 3.13
C ALA A 234 1.76 8.27 3.12
N GLY A 235 1.79 8.92 4.28
CA GLY A 235 1.51 10.35 4.42
C GLY A 235 2.67 11.25 4.00
N ILE A 236 3.91 10.88 4.29
CA ILE A 236 5.08 11.76 4.13
C ILE A 236 6.03 11.26 3.03
N GLY A 237 6.05 9.95 2.74
CA GLY A 237 7.03 9.36 1.82
C GLY A 237 7.10 10.07 0.47
N MET A 238 5.96 10.28 -0.18
CA MET A 238 5.89 10.99 -1.47
C MET A 238 6.45 12.43 -1.38
N LEU A 239 6.12 13.14 -0.30
CA LEU A 239 6.58 14.52 -0.08
C LEU A 239 8.10 14.58 0.09
N TRP A 240 8.71 13.57 0.69
CA TRP A 240 10.16 13.52 0.84
C TRP A 240 10.87 13.29 -0.51
N PHE A 241 10.32 12.46 -1.39
CA PHE A 241 10.81 12.35 -2.77
C PHE A 241 10.70 13.69 -3.51
N GLN A 242 9.59 14.42 -3.35
CA GLN A 242 9.39 15.71 -4.01
C GLN A 242 10.39 16.78 -3.53
N ASP A 243 10.74 16.77 -2.23
CA ASP A 243 11.76 17.70 -1.70
C ASP A 243 13.17 17.38 -2.22
N LEU A 244 13.50 16.09 -2.35
CA LEU A 244 14.78 15.64 -2.92
C LEU A 244 14.88 15.95 -4.42
N MET A 245 13.77 16.22 -5.09
CA MET A 245 13.68 16.48 -6.53
C MET A 245 12.94 17.79 -6.83
N PRO A 246 13.47 18.95 -6.41
CA PRO A 246 12.81 20.24 -6.60
C PRO A 246 12.59 20.53 -8.09
N GLY A 247 11.39 21.02 -8.44
CA GLY A 247 10.98 21.27 -9.82
C GLY A 247 10.58 20.02 -10.63
N ARG A 248 10.64 18.82 -10.03
CA ARG A 248 10.33 17.55 -10.69
C ARG A 248 9.27 16.72 -9.92
N ALA A 249 8.24 17.38 -9.43
CA ALA A 249 7.22 16.74 -8.57
C ALA A 249 6.55 15.50 -9.22
N GLY A 250 6.31 15.53 -10.53
CA GLY A 250 5.76 14.40 -11.26
C GLY A 250 6.69 13.18 -11.25
N ALA A 251 7.97 13.38 -11.57
CA ALA A 251 8.98 12.31 -11.54
C ALA A 251 9.18 11.76 -10.12
N ALA A 252 9.19 12.61 -9.11
CA ALA A 252 9.27 12.22 -7.70
C ALA A 252 8.09 11.34 -7.28
N THR A 253 6.88 11.72 -7.67
CA THR A 253 5.66 10.94 -7.43
C THR A 253 5.73 9.58 -8.13
N THR A 254 6.21 9.54 -9.37
CA THR A 254 6.38 8.29 -10.13
C THR A 254 7.41 7.37 -9.45
N LEU A 255 8.54 7.91 -8.98
CA LEU A 255 9.53 7.10 -8.24
C LEU A 255 8.95 6.53 -6.95
N PHE A 256 8.20 7.33 -6.20
CA PHE A 256 7.51 6.84 -5.00
C PHE A 256 6.53 5.69 -5.35
N THR A 257 5.69 5.87 -6.37
CA THR A 257 4.73 4.84 -6.80
C THR A 257 5.44 3.58 -7.31
N ASN A 258 6.53 3.75 -8.08
CA ASN A 258 7.34 2.62 -8.55
C ASN A 258 8.01 1.87 -7.39
N SER A 259 8.41 2.57 -6.31
CA SER A 259 8.94 1.90 -5.12
C SER A 259 7.89 1.02 -4.44
N ILE A 260 6.63 1.45 -4.40
CA ILE A 260 5.51 0.64 -3.92
C ILE A 260 5.34 -0.61 -4.79
N SER A 261 5.22 -0.43 -6.12
CA SER A 261 5.00 -1.54 -7.06
C SER A 261 6.14 -2.55 -7.03
N THR A 262 7.39 -2.07 -6.99
CA THR A 262 8.56 -2.93 -6.87
C THR A 262 8.55 -3.71 -5.55
N GLY A 263 8.19 -3.04 -4.46
CA GLY A 263 8.06 -3.67 -3.14
C GLY A 263 7.01 -4.78 -3.12
N VAL A 264 5.85 -4.54 -3.73
CA VAL A 264 4.76 -5.55 -3.84
C VAL A 264 5.21 -6.78 -4.64
N ILE A 265 5.92 -6.58 -5.76
CA ILE A 265 6.44 -7.68 -6.58
C ILE A 265 7.46 -8.51 -5.81
N LEU A 266 8.44 -7.85 -5.18
CA LEU A 266 9.45 -8.52 -4.37
C LEU A 266 8.82 -9.29 -3.21
N ALA A 267 7.83 -8.70 -2.54
CA ALA A 267 7.14 -9.32 -1.42
C ALA A 267 6.47 -10.63 -1.81
N GLY A 268 5.74 -10.67 -2.93
CA GLY A 268 5.06 -11.88 -3.39
C GLY A 268 6.02 -13.02 -3.68
N VAL A 269 7.15 -12.73 -4.35
CA VAL A 269 8.18 -13.73 -4.65
C VAL A 269 8.88 -14.20 -3.37
N MET A 270 9.29 -13.28 -2.51
CA MET A 270 10.03 -13.61 -1.29
C MET A 270 9.16 -14.36 -0.29
N GLN A 271 7.92 -13.89 -0.06
CA GLN A 271 6.99 -14.55 0.86
C GLN A 271 6.71 -15.99 0.41
N GLY A 272 6.37 -16.18 -0.87
CA GLY A 272 6.09 -17.52 -1.40
C GLY A 272 7.29 -18.47 -1.29
N ALA A 273 8.49 -18.00 -1.65
CA ALA A 273 9.70 -18.81 -1.55
C ALA A 273 10.07 -19.17 -0.11
N LEU A 274 9.96 -18.20 0.81
CA LEU A 274 10.30 -18.41 2.22
C LEU A 274 9.30 -19.31 2.92
N SER A 275 8.01 -19.04 2.78
CA SER A 275 6.96 -19.82 3.46
C SER A 275 6.93 -21.28 3.01
N GLN A 276 7.14 -21.56 1.71
CA GLN A 276 7.20 -22.93 1.19
C GLN A 276 8.46 -23.68 1.62
N SER A 277 9.61 -23.01 1.69
CA SER A 277 10.88 -23.68 1.97
C SER A 277 11.21 -23.80 3.45
N TYR A 278 10.81 -22.81 4.25
CA TYR A 278 11.23 -22.66 5.64
C TYR A 278 10.08 -22.38 6.63
N GLY A 279 8.82 -22.38 6.14
CA GLY A 279 7.64 -22.11 6.95
C GLY A 279 7.40 -20.60 7.23
N HIS A 280 6.22 -20.29 7.78
CA HIS A 280 5.77 -18.92 8.01
C HIS A 280 6.67 -18.12 8.97
N ALA A 281 7.22 -18.75 10.00
CA ALA A 281 8.14 -18.09 10.94
C ALA A 281 9.34 -17.44 10.23
N SER A 282 9.86 -18.05 9.16
CA SER A 282 11.00 -17.53 8.40
C SER A 282 10.69 -16.17 7.72
N VAL A 283 9.42 -15.97 7.34
CA VAL A 283 8.95 -14.72 6.74
C VAL A 283 9.10 -13.57 7.73
N TYR A 284 8.69 -13.76 9.00
CA TYR A 284 8.78 -12.72 10.03
C TYR A 284 10.21 -12.39 10.43
N TRP A 285 11.10 -13.39 10.53
CA TRP A 285 12.52 -13.15 10.74
C TRP A 285 13.15 -12.36 9.60
N THR A 286 12.79 -12.70 8.36
CA THR A 286 13.28 -11.98 7.17
C THR A 286 12.78 -10.54 7.13
N ILE A 287 11.49 -10.31 7.40
CA ILE A 287 10.92 -8.95 7.45
C ILE A 287 11.59 -8.12 8.55
N ALA A 288 11.82 -8.70 9.73
CA ALA A 288 12.52 -8.02 10.82
C ALA A 288 13.95 -7.63 10.42
N ALA A 289 14.69 -8.51 9.78
CA ALA A 289 16.03 -8.22 9.28
C ALA A 289 16.03 -7.11 8.20
N ILE A 290 15.11 -7.19 7.23
CA ILE A 290 14.96 -6.17 6.19
C ILE A 290 14.58 -4.82 6.82
N SER A 291 13.70 -4.80 7.82
CA SER A 291 13.29 -3.56 8.49
C SER A 291 14.44 -2.87 9.21
N LEU A 292 15.40 -3.62 9.79
CA LEU A 292 16.62 -3.08 10.38
C LEU A 292 17.53 -2.45 9.32
N VAL A 293 17.74 -3.13 8.19
CA VAL A 293 18.48 -2.58 7.05
C VAL A 293 17.81 -1.30 6.54
N THR A 294 16.48 -1.32 6.45
CA THR A 294 15.70 -0.17 6.03
C THR A 294 15.85 1.01 6.99
N LEU A 295 15.87 0.76 8.29
CA LEU A 295 16.10 1.78 9.31
C LEU A 295 17.47 2.45 9.12
N PHE A 296 18.50 1.64 8.89
CA PHE A 296 19.82 2.16 8.60
C PHE A 296 19.85 3.01 7.32
N LEU A 297 19.29 2.53 6.22
CA LEU A 297 19.24 3.27 4.96
C LEU A 297 18.47 4.59 5.10
N THR A 298 17.30 4.56 5.72
CA THR A 298 16.46 5.75 5.94
C THR A 298 17.19 6.80 6.78
N SER A 299 17.97 6.37 7.79
CA SER A 299 18.77 7.28 8.62
C SER A 299 19.91 7.96 7.88
N LYS A 300 20.33 7.45 6.72
CA LYS A 300 21.42 8.00 5.90
C LYS A 300 20.95 8.93 4.79
N VAL A 301 19.65 8.96 4.49
CA VAL A 301 19.09 9.90 3.51
C VAL A 301 19.20 11.31 4.08
N LYS A 302 19.55 12.28 3.22
CA LYS A 302 19.73 13.67 3.61
C LYS A 302 18.41 14.29 4.12
N ASP A 303 18.49 15.09 5.16
CA ASP A 303 17.44 15.99 5.61
C ASP A 303 17.50 17.27 4.78
N ILE A 304 16.34 17.78 4.32
CA ILE A 304 16.24 19.00 3.52
C ILE A 304 15.28 19.94 4.23
#